data_89f0776f530a53ee14cf243d4f3c0e1c
#
_entry.id   89f0776f530a53ee14cf243d4f3c0e1c
#
_cell.length_a   1.000
_cell.length_b   1.000
_cell.length_c   1.000
_cell.angle_alpha   90.00
_cell.angle_beta   90.00
_cell.angle_gamma   90.00
#
_symmetry.space_group_name_H-M   'P 1'
#
loop_
_entity.id
_entity.type
_entity.pdbx_description
1 polymer ?
#
loop_
_entity_poly.entity_id
_entity_poly.type
_entity_poly.pdbx_seq_one_letter_code
_entity_poly.pdbx_strand_id
1 'polypeptide(L)'
;MLLVSTVSAARLAEARGGFNPDCKVPRISLCPGCIVNVKIIVLQDHECHINYGSLGAMHPQKTIVRPKRGRYWATNETSTSYSPSKGFLGSDYFETRFEYEMMNGSLASAILKAEVEVVPHF
;
A
#
# COMPACT_ATOMS: atom_id res chain seq x y z
N MET A 1 13.86 -23.96 -19.47
CA MET A 1 13.30 -23.89 -19.22
C MET A 1 12.86 -23.55 -18.96
N LEU A 2 12.86 -23.33 -18.62
CA LEU A 2 12.26 -23.12 -18.06
C LEU A 2 11.81 -22.56 -17.75
N LEU A 3 11.92 -22.38 -17.48
CA LEU A 3 11.37 -21.95 -16.95
C LEU A 3 11.32 -21.26 -16.69
N VAL A 4 11.62 -21.10 -16.63
CA VAL A 4 11.33 -20.60 -16.13
C VAL A 4 11.38 -19.76 -16.00
N SER A 5 11.65 -19.56 -15.97
CA SER A 5 11.41 -18.97 -15.58
C SER A 5 11.22 -18.25 -15.45
N THR A 6 11.39 -18.20 -15.38
CA THR A 6 10.97 -17.74 -14.97
C THR A 6 10.82 -17.14 -14.61
N VAL A 7 11.21 -17.04 -14.39
CA VAL A 7 10.84 -16.69 -13.76
C VAL A 7 11.04 -15.90 -13.55
N SER A 8 11.37 -15.64 -13.42
CA SER A 8 11.25 -15.11 -12.97
C SER A 8 11.21 -14.29 -12.94
N ALA A 9 11.44 -14.08 -12.96
CA ALA A 9 10.95 -13.49 -12.73
C ALA A 9 10.54 -12.97 -12.62
N ALA A 10 10.42 -12.93 -12.44
CA ALA A 10 9.68 -12.74 -12.07
C ALA A 10 9.69 -12.46 -11.55
N ARG A 11 10.27 -12.46 -11.11
CA ARG A 11 10.16 -12.48 -10.41
C ARG A 11 10.53 -11.63 -9.90
N LEU A 12 11.26 -11.28 -9.81
CA LEU A 12 11.39 -10.74 -9.32
C LEU A 12 11.16 -9.85 -8.95
N ALA A 13 11.34 -9.54 -8.84
CA ALA A 13 10.93 -8.89 -8.41
C ALA A 13 10.43 -8.33 -8.25
N GLU A 14 10.46 -8.31 -8.09
CA GLU A 14 9.84 -8.01 -7.87
C GLU A 14 9.34 -7.26 -7.21
N ALA A 15 10.10 -6.84 -6.97
CA ALA A 15 9.51 -6.31 -5.89
C ALA A 15 8.84 -5.19 -6.05
N ARG A 16 8.77 -4.59 -6.24
CA ARG A 16 8.17 -3.69 -6.53
C ARG A 16 6.87 -3.84 -6.80
N GLY A 17 5.95 -3.27 -6.34
CA GLY A 17 4.60 -3.44 -6.41
C GLY A 17 4.46 -4.87 -6.20
N GLY A 18 5.02 -5.41 -5.49
CA GLY A 18 5.32 -6.71 -5.52
C GLY A 18 4.23 -7.70 -5.42
N PHE A 19 4.59 -8.88 -5.70
CA PHE A 19 3.76 -10.02 -5.47
C PHE A 19 3.75 -10.32 -3.99
N ASN A 20 2.57 -10.56 -3.43
CA ASN A 20 2.48 -11.14 -2.11
C ASN A 20 1.22 -11.99 -2.01
N PRO A 21 1.23 -13.05 -1.16
CA PRO A 21 0.12 -14.00 -1.12
C PRO A 21 -1.14 -13.44 -0.46
N ASP A 22 -1.07 -12.34 0.24
CA ASP A 22 -2.19 -11.81 1.01
C ASP A 22 -2.95 -10.74 0.26
N CYS A 23 -2.30 -10.03 -0.63
CA CYS A 23 -2.94 -8.95 -1.35
C CYS A 23 -2.15 -8.59 -2.60
N LYS A 24 -2.84 -7.94 -3.54
CA LYS A 24 -2.23 -7.41 -4.76
C LYS A 24 -2.18 -5.90 -4.62
N VAL A 25 -0.97 -5.36 -4.56
CA VAL A 25 -0.74 -3.93 -4.41
C VAL A 25 0.03 -3.46 -5.63
N PRO A 26 -0.49 -2.49 -6.38
CA PRO A 26 0.27 -1.95 -7.50
C PRO A 26 1.46 -1.18 -6.99
N ARG A 27 2.38 -0.89 -7.89
CA ARG A 27 3.52 -0.04 -7.56
C ARG A 27 3.00 1.34 -7.20
N ILE A 28 3.42 1.85 -6.04
CA ILE A 28 3.00 3.15 -5.55
C ILE A 28 4.20 4.09 -5.64
N SER A 29 4.03 5.18 -6.39
CA SER A 29 5.06 6.21 -6.51
C SER A 29 4.52 7.51 -5.94
N LEU A 30 5.06 7.89 -4.80
CA LEU A 30 4.72 9.16 -4.16
C LEU A 30 5.63 10.24 -4.70
N CYS A 31 5.14 11.47 -4.74
CA CYS A 31 5.94 12.63 -5.13
C CYS A 31 5.46 13.85 -4.36
N PRO A 32 6.29 14.91 -4.28
CA PRO A 32 5.89 16.13 -3.56
C PRO A 32 4.60 16.71 -4.15
N GLY A 33 3.61 16.91 -3.29
CA GLY A 33 2.32 17.47 -3.70
C GLY A 33 1.42 16.52 -4.46
N CYS A 34 1.80 15.27 -4.62
CA CYS A 34 1.02 14.31 -5.40
C CYS A 34 -0.17 13.79 -4.63
N ILE A 35 -1.24 13.52 -5.38
CA ILE A 35 -2.35 12.71 -4.92
C ILE A 35 -2.34 11.44 -5.74
N VAL A 36 -2.14 10.31 -5.09
CA VAL A 36 -1.99 9.03 -5.76
C VAL A 36 -3.21 8.18 -5.49
N ASN A 37 -3.85 7.71 -6.55
CA ASN A 37 -5.03 6.83 -6.46
C ASN A 37 -4.59 5.42 -6.79
N VAL A 38 -4.89 4.46 -5.90
CA VAL A 38 -4.54 3.05 -6.12
C VAL A 38 -5.73 2.17 -5.84
N LYS A 39 -5.73 1.00 -6.45
CA LYS A 39 -6.69 -0.05 -6.13
C LYS A 39 -5.91 -1.25 -5.61
N ILE A 40 -6.32 -1.73 -4.45
CA ILE A 40 -5.66 -2.82 -3.74
C ILE A 40 -6.66 -3.97 -3.62
N ILE A 41 -6.24 -5.18 -3.94
CA ILE A 41 -7.09 -6.37 -3.83
C ILE A 41 -6.54 -7.21 -2.68
N VAL A 42 -7.38 -7.48 -1.70
CA VAL A 42 -6.99 -8.15 -0.46
C VAL A 42 -7.79 -9.43 -0.31
N LEU A 43 -7.12 -10.51 0.13
CA LEU A 43 -7.82 -11.75 0.44
C LEU A 43 -8.63 -11.60 1.73
N GLN A 44 -9.81 -12.20 1.72
CA GLN A 44 -10.68 -12.26 2.88
C GLN A 44 -9.91 -12.83 4.08
N ASP A 45 -10.05 -12.20 5.23
CA ASP A 45 -9.44 -12.61 6.50
C ASP A 45 -7.91 -12.58 6.51
N HIS A 46 -7.27 -11.92 5.53
CA HIS A 46 -5.83 -11.77 5.47
C HIS A 46 -5.42 -10.33 5.75
N GLU A 47 -4.26 -10.16 6.34
CA GLU A 47 -3.67 -8.83 6.55
C GLU A 47 -2.82 -8.46 5.33
N CYS A 48 -3.04 -7.26 4.80
CA CYS A 48 -2.27 -6.74 3.68
C CYS A 48 -1.23 -5.76 4.20
N HIS A 49 0.04 -6.06 3.96
CA HIS A 49 1.14 -5.20 4.34
C HIS A 49 1.61 -4.41 3.13
N ILE A 50 1.65 -3.08 3.26
CA ILE A 50 1.95 -2.19 2.15
C ILE A 50 3.18 -1.37 2.49
N ASN A 51 4.16 -1.37 1.59
CA ASN A 51 5.39 -0.59 1.76
C ASN A 51 5.43 0.49 0.69
N TYR A 52 5.64 1.74 1.12
CA TYR A 52 5.59 2.90 0.22
C TYR A 52 6.98 3.39 -0.20
N GLY A 53 8.03 2.90 0.42
CA GLY A 53 9.36 3.43 0.17
C GLY A 53 9.58 4.76 0.86
N SER A 54 10.71 5.39 0.59
CA SER A 54 11.09 6.63 1.27
C SER A 54 11.32 7.74 0.25
N LEU A 55 10.87 8.94 0.57
CA LEU A 55 11.05 10.14 -0.25
C LEU A 55 11.98 11.15 0.40
N GLY A 56 12.56 10.81 1.52
CA GLY A 56 13.39 11.72 2.31
C GLY A 56 13.24 11.37 3.77
N ALA A 57 13.37 12.35 4.65
CA ALA A 57 13.16 12.14 6.09
C ALA A 57 11.66 12.12 6.34
N MET A 58 11.13 10.92 6.49
CA MET A 58 9.67 10.70 6.62
C MET A 58 9.22 11.03 8.04
N HIS A 59 8.06 11.65 8.13
CA HIS A 59 7.36 11.89 9.39
C HIS A 59 6.28 10.82 9.56
N PRO A 60 5.72 10.68 10.77
CA PRO A 60 4.64 9.71 10.98
C PRO A 60 3.46 10.00 10.05
N GLN A 61 2.89 8.94 9.50
CA GLN A 61 1.74 9.04 8.62
C GLN A 61 0.50 9.53 9.38
N LYS A 62 -0.38 10.22 8.67
CA LYS A 62 -1.66 10.65 9.23
C LYS A 62 -2.79 10.06 8.41
N THR A 63 -3.67 9.31 9.07
CA THR A 63 -4.84 8.77 8.42
C THR A 63 -5.87 9.88 8.25
N ILE A 64 -6.28 10.15 7.00
CA ILE A 64 -7.27 11.17 6.69
C ILE A 64 -8.67 10.58 6.71
N VAL A 65 -8.82 9.41 6.08
CA VAL A 65 -10.10 8.68 6.03
C VAL A 65 -9.83 7.26 6.48
N ARG A 66 -10.51 6.83 7.53
CA ARG A 66 -10.36 5.47 8.04
C ARG A 66 -11.23 4.51 7.23
N PRO A 67 -10.76 3.28 7.02
CA PRO A 67 -11.60 2.27 6.37
C PRO A 67 -12.79 1.93 7.27
N LYS A 68 -13.93 1.63 6.65
CA LYS A 68 -15.17 1.30 7.37
C LYS A 68 -15.32 -0.20 7.58
N ARG A 69 -14.64 -1.00 6.76
CA ARG A 69 -14.81 -2.45 6.75
C ARG A 69 -13.53 -3.19 7.14
N GLY A 70 -12.64 -2.49 7.84
CA GLY A 70 -11.39 -3.08 8.27
C GLY A 70 -10.63 -2.14 9.16
N ARG A 71 -9.40 -2.54 9.47
CA ARG A 71 -8.48 -1.74 10.28
C ARG A 71 -7.28 -1.35 9.45
N TYR A 72 -6.78 -0.16 9.68
CA TYR A 72 -5.62 0.38 9.00
C TYR A 72 -4.72 1.02 10.05
N TRP A 73 -3.44 0.65 10.05
CA TRP A 73 -2.48 1.24 10.99
C TRP A 73 -1.10 1.33 10.34
N ALA A 74 -0.35 2.35 10.76
CA ALA A 74 1.02 2.52 10.31
C ALA A 74 1.90 1.56 11.10
N THR A 75 2.74 0.79 10.38
CA THR A 75 3.73 -0.06 11.02
C THR A 75 5.03 0.70 11.23
N ASN A 76 5.30 1.69 10.38
CA ASN A 76 6.35 2.69 10.54
C ASN A 76 6.04 3.85 9.58
N GLU A 77 6.97 4.79 9.38
CA GLU A 77 6.71 5.97 8.55
C GLU A 77 6.54 5.65 7.06
N THR A 78 6.98 4.47 6.61
CA THR A 78 6.97 4.11 5.20
C THR A 78 6.12 2.90 4.88
N SER A 79 5.43 2.33 5.86
CA SER A 79 4.61 1.15 5.61
C SER A 79 3.37 1.14 6.49
N THR A 80 2.35 0.42 6.02
CA THR A 80 1.08 0.27 6.73
C THR A 80 0.60 -1.15 6.59
N SER A 81 -0.36 -1.50 7.44
CA SER A 81 -1.11 -2.73 7.30
C SER A 81 -2.59 -2.42 7.23
N TYR A 82 -3.29 -3.19 6.43
CA TYR A 82 -4.74 -3.16 6.32
C TYR A 82 -5.27 -4.56 6.58
N SER A 83 -6.26 -4.68 7.45
CA SER A 83 -6.86 -5.97 7.76
C SER A 83 -8.38 -5.85 7.62
N PRO A 84 -9.00 -6.54 6.67
CA PRO A 84 -10.45 -6.49 6.54
C PRO A 84 -11.14 -7.09 7.74
N SER A 85 -12.35 -6.64 8.04
CA SER A 85 -13.17 -7.22 9.09
C SER A 85 -13.41 -8.69 8.76
N LYS A 86 -13.48 -9.50 9.80
CA LYS A 86 -13.63 -10.96 9.65
C LYS A 86 -14.84 -11.28 8.78
N GLY A 87 -14.62 -12.09 7.75
CA GLY A 87 -15.69 -12.55 6.86
C GLY A 87 -16.14 -11.54 5.82
N PHE A 88 -15.64 -10.31 5.86
CA PHE A 88 -16.08 -9.28 4.92
C PHE A 88 -15.60 -9.56 3.51
N LEU A 89 -16.49 -9.35 2.56
CA LEU A 89 -16.20 -9.34 1.12
C LEU A 89 -16.79 -8.07 0.54
N GLY A 90 -16.08 -7.42 -0.37
CA GLY A 90 -16.57 -6.22 -1.03
C GLY A 90 -15.58 -5.08 -0.93
N SER A 91 -16.09 -3.86 -1.02
CA SER A 91 -15.29 -2.66 -1.19
C SER A 91 -15.07 -1.94 0.13
N ASP A 92 -13.89 -1.36 0.27
CA ASP A 92 -13.54 -0.47 1.36
C ASP A 92 -12.67 0.64 0.80
N TYR A 93 -12.31 1.62 1.64
CA TYR A 93 -11.58 2.79 1.17
C TYR A 93 -10.86 3.44 2.33
N PHE A 94 -9.62 3.90 2.09
CA PHE A 94 -8.92 4.71 3.07
C PHE A 94 -8.05 5.76 2.39
N GLU A 95 -7.71 6.83 3.14
CA GLU A 95 -6.77 7.85 2.70
C GLU A 95 -5.76 8.09 3.78
N THR A 96 -4.49 8.24 3.38
CA THR A 96 -3.41 8.56 4.30
C THR A 96 -2.54 9.66 3.71
N ARG A 97 -1.99 10.48 4.60
CA ARG A 97 -1.12 11.58 4.23
C ARG A 97 0.28 11.29 4.73
N PHE A 98 1.25 11.50 3.85
CA PHE A 98 2.67 11.38 4.16
C PHE A 98 3.26 12.77 4.19
N GLU A 99 4.05 13.07 5.24
CA GLU A 99 4.82 14.30 5.34
C GLU A 99 6.29 13.95 5.45
N TYR A 100 7.14 14.71 4.79
CA TYR A 100 8.56 14.41 4.80
C TYR A 100 9.37 15.66 4.50
N GLU A 101 10.66 15.65 4.90
CA GLU A 101 11.59 16.72 4.61
C GLU A 101 12.39 16.37 3.37
N MET A 102 12.47 17.31 2.46
CA MET A 102 13.29 17.18 1.27
C MET A 102 14.73 17.56 1.59
N MET A 103 15.65 17.27 0.67
CA MET A 103 17.08 17.51 0.89
C MET A 103 17.39 18.98 1.17
N ASN A 104 16.60 19.89 0.63
CA ASN A 104 16.80 21.33 0.87
C ASN A 104 16.16 21.82 2.18
N GLY A 105 15.63 20.90 3.00
CA GLY A 105 15.02 21.23 4.28
C GLY A 105 13.57 21.65 4.20
N SER A 106 13.00 21.79 3.01
CA SER A 106 11.58 22.13 2.89
C SER A 106 10.70 20.95 3.19
N LEU A 107 9.49 21.20 3.69
CA LEU A 107 8.51 20.16 3.96
C LEU A 107 7.67 19.92 2.71
N ALA A 108 7.36 18.66 2.48
CA ALA A 108 6.50 18.24 1.38
C ALA A 108 5.49 17.23 1.91
N SER A 109 4.42 17.03 1.15
CA SER A 109 3.42 16.02 1.51
C SER A 109 2.91 15.34 0.26
N ALA A 110 2.35 14.14 0.46
CA ALA A 110 1.67 13.39 -0.57
C ALA A 110 0.46 12.71 0.07
N ILE A 111 -0.58 12.50 -0.73
CA ILE A 111 -1.80 11.85 -0.25
C ILE A 111 -2.01 10.59 -1.07
N LEU A 112 -2.27 9.48 -0.38
CA LEU A 112 -2.64 8.22 -1.00
C LEU A 112 -4.12 8.00 -0.76
N LYS A 113 -4.86 7.74 -1.85
CA LYS A 113 -6.27 7.37 -1.81
C LYS A 113 -6.38 5.95 -2.30
N ALA A 114 -6.77 5.04 -1.43
CA ALA A 114 -6.77 3.62 -1.72
C ALA A 114 -8.18 3.06 -1.74
N GLU A 115 -8.57 2.53 -2.89
CA GLU A 115 -9.76 1.70 -3.02
C GLU A 115 -9.34 0.27 -2.73
N VAL A 116 -10.09 -0.39 -1.87
CA VAL A 116 -9.80 -1.77 -1.48
C VAL A 116 -10.94 -2.66 -1.93
N GLU A 117 -10.59 -3.78 -2.53
CA GLU A 117 -11.55 -4.81 -2.87
C GLU A 117 -11.15 -6.08 -2.13
N VAL A 118 -12.03 -6.58 -1.27
CA VAL A 118 -11.77 -7.81 -0.51
C VAL A 118 -12.44 -8.97 -1.22
N VAL A 119 -11.64 -9.96 -1.59
CA VAL A 119 -12.08 -11.08 -2.42
C VAL A 119 -11.82 -12.41 -1.69
N PRO A 120 -12.60 -13.47 -2.02
CA PRO A 120 -12.40 -14.79 -1.36
C PRO A 120 -11.16 -15.51 -1.89
N HIS A 121 -10.73 -15.20 -3.09
CA HIS A 121 -9.54 -15.79 -3.72
C HIS A 121 -9.14 -14.90 -4.89
N PHE A 122 -7.93 -15.02 -5.29
CA PHE A 122 -7.44 -14.32 -6.48
C PHE A 122 -7.80 -15.08 -7.75
#